data_5e23aca9a5a7e2dfa75de64da39bd8ae
#
_entry.id   5e23aca9a5a7e2dfa75de64da39bd8ae
#
_cell.length_a   1.000
_cell.length_b   1.000
_cell.length_c   1.000
_cell.angle_alpha   90.00
_cell.angle_beta   90.00
_cell.angle_gamma   90.00
#
_symmetry.space_group_name_H-M   'P 1'
#
loop_
_entity.id
_entity.type
_entity.pdbx_description
1 polymer ?
#
loop_
_entity_poly.entity_id
_entity_poly.type
_entity_poly.pdbx_seq_one_letter_code
_entity_poly.pdbx_strand_id
1 'polypeptide(L)'
;MANKDFKVKNNLVVGDLTTAGPIVRHTDGTLVSHTSLPIDKGGTGQTTAQNALNALLPLQTDNSGKVLKTDGTNTSWVAQAVAYQRGGTASRPVGPTAGDLYYNTDTNVFEQYTSLGWFPIAVAPGTPSGVTATNQPTSRAYNNGQMSVAFTPNTNAGAPSSFTVTPTPTTSPATFTGTSSPIIVTGLASSTSYTYTVSATSAYGTSSASSASTGVTATTVPQAPTISSVTAGSQQVTVAFTANATGGSSITGYTITSSPGNITATGSSSPITVTGLTNGTSYTFTAVATNTNGNSAASSASSSATPVSAMAIEYLVIAGGGAAGQRGYTGGGGAGGYLASSTNVAYNTNLTVTVGAGGAPTFADPATAAKGSNSVFSTITAIGGGYGGNGYQSWNPGSGGSGGGSAGPNGVAGGAATSGQGNIGGGYGNNSQASGGGGGAGQTGFASSGTGNAGIAGRGGDGLSSSITGTAVTRGGGGGGGAYSSNGTGAAGGAGGGGAGKFWNGLGDSGTPNTGGGGGGTGWGQDNAGAGGSGVVILKYPAANTITVGAGLTSSETTSGGFKIRTFTAGTGTVSFA
;
A
#
# COMPACT_ATOMS: atom_id res chain seq x y z
N MET A 1 -14.78 -37.21 22.17
CA MET A 1 -15.56 -38.30 21.55
C MET A 1 -16.76 -38.54 22.46
N ALA A 2 -17.95 -38.37 21.96
CA ALA A 2 -19.14 -38.62 22.75
C ALA A 2 -19.30 -40.13 22.94
N ASN A 3 -19.44 -40.57 24.18
CA ASN A 3 -19.70 -41.96 24.50
C ASN A 3 -21.06 -42.39 23.88
N LYS A 4 -21.03 -43.41 23.07
CA LYS A 4 -22.27 -44.06 22.61
C LYS A 4 -22.64 -45.11 23.63
N ASP A 5 -23.67 -44.80 24.40
CA ASP A 5 -24.24 -45.76 25.32
C ASP A 5 -25.21 -46.67 24.60
N PHE A 6 -25.05 -47.96 24.80
CA PHE A 6 -26.09 -48.88 24.37
C PHE A 6 -26.66 -49.63 25.58
N LYS A 7 -27.99 -49.68 25.68
CA LYS A 7 -28.69 -50.27 26.81
C LYS A 7 -29.02 -51.72 26.58
N VAL A 8 -28.59 -52.57 27.48
CA VAL A 8 -29.02 -53.96 27.57
C VAL A 8 -30.10 -54.08 28.69
N LYS A 9 -31.01 -55.03 28.55
CA LYS A 9 -32.07 -55.27 29.51
C LYS A 9 -31.55 -55.29 30.97
N ASN A 10 -32.23 -54.63 31.89
CA ASN A 10 -31.93 -54.46 33.31
C ASN A 10 -30.86 -53.41 33.64
N ASN A 11 -30.92 -52.24 33.02
CA ASN A 11 -30.10 -51.07 33.36
C ASN A 11 -28.58 -51.25 33.19
N LEU A 12 -28.09 -52.23 32.41
CA LEU A 12 -26.73 -52.30 32.04
C LEU A 12 -26.48 -51.34 30.84
N VAL A 13 -25.80 -50.22 31.10
CA VAL A 13 -25.35 -49.30 30.06
C VAL A 13 -23.87 -49.62 29.81
N VAL A 14 -23.55 -50.10 28.63
CA VAL A 14 -22.17 -50.30 28.20
C VAL A 14 -21.78 -49.15 27.29
N GLY A 15 -20.89 -48.31 27.71
CA GLY A 15 -20.36 -47.21 26.91
C GLY A 15 -19.51 -47.71 25.73
N ASP A 16 -19.15 -46.82 24.83
CA ASP A 16 -18.36 -47.12 23.64
C ASP A 16 -17.09 -47.89 24.00
N LEU A 17 -17.08 -49.18 23.70
CA LEU A 17 -15.94 -50.10 23.96
C LEU A 17 -14.76 -49.90 23.02
N THR A 18 -14.81 -48.90 22.15
CA THR A 18 -13.72 -48.60 21.19
C THR A 18 -12.54 -47.84 21.83
N THR A 19 -12.72 -47.28 23.02
CA THR A 19 -11.60 -46.69 23.79
C THR A 19 -11.12 -47.70 24.83
N ALA A 20 -9.91 -48.20 24.62
CA ALA A 20 -9.26 -49.18 25.46
C ALA A 20 -9.23 -48.76 26.95
N GLY A 21 -9.96 -49.48 27.79
CA GLY A 21 -9.94 -49.34 29.24
C GLY A 21 -10.84 -50.35 29.92
N PRO A 22 -10.50 -50.81 31.13
CA PRO A 22 -11.32 -51.77 31.88
C PRO A 22 -12.67 -51.14 32.31
N ILE A 23 -13.73 -51.93 32.37
CA ILE A 23 -15.05 -51.50 32.77
C ILE A 23 -15.23 -51.67 34.27
N VAL A 24 -15.64 -50.63 34.98
CA VAL A 24 -15.98 -50.65 36.39
C VAL A 24 -17.48 -50.50 36.60
N ARG A 25 -18.02 -51.29 37.50
CA ARG A 25 -19.42 -51.11 37.94
C ARG A 25 -19.49 -50.08 39.06
N HIS A 26 -20.20 -49.01 38.83
CA HIS A 26 -20.50 -48.03 39.88
C HIS A 26 -21.59 -48.57 40.84
N THR A 27 -21.68 -47.96 42.01
CA THR A 27 -22.68 -48.30 43.06
C THR A 27 -24.13 -48.11 42.62
N ASP A 28 -24.36 -47.28 41.57
CA ASP A 28 -25.64 -47.07 40.93
C ASP A 28 -26.00 -48.13 39.88
N GLY A 29 -25.09 -49.10 39.64
CA GLY A 29 -25.32 -50.17 38.69
C GLY A 29 -24.83 -49.89 37.26
N THR A 30 -24.30 -48.69 36.94
CA THR A 30 -23.75 -48.36 35.64
C THR A 30 -22.32 -48.91 35.45
N LEU A 31 -22.01 -49.32 34.20
CA LEU A 31 -20.65 -49.72 33.83
C LEU A 31 -20.01 -48.60 33.04
N VAL A 32 -18.84 -48.15 33.44
CA VAL A 32 -18.03 -47.13 32.75
C VAL A 32 -16.66 -47.68 32.39
N SER A 33 -16.07 -47.26 31.28
CA SER A 33 -14.73 -47.67 30.92
C SER A 33 -13.68 -46.75 31.60
N HIS A 34 -12.65 -47.37 32.17
CA HIS A 34 -11.49 -46.69 32.72
C HIS A 34 -10.21 -47.13 32.01
N THR A 35 -9.23 -46.25 31.96
CA THR A 35 -7.93 -46.55 31.33
C THR A 35 -7.12 -47.63 32.04
N SER A 36 -7.44 -47.92 33.30
CA SER A 36 -6.93 -49.10 34.06
C SER A 36 -7.81 -49.32 35.29
N LEU A 37 -8.13 -50.59 35.61
CA LEU A 37 -8.72 -50.95 36.89
C LEU A 37 -7.63 -51.55 37.79
N PRO A 38 -7.41 -51.00 39.01
CA PRO A 38 -6.58 -51.65 39.99
C PRO A 38 -7.17 -53.01 40.36
N ILE A 39 -6.33 -54.04 40.51
CA ILE A 39 -6.72 -55.41 40.82
C ILE A 39 -7.45 -55.49 42.17
N ASP A 40 -7.10 -54.59 43.10
CA ASP A 40 -7.69 -54.48 44.45
C ASP A 40 -9.17 -53.98 44.46
N LYS A 41 -9.66 -53.49 43.33
CA LYS A 41 -11.06 -53.02 43.17
C LYS A 41 -11.95 -54.01 42.39
N GLY A 42 -11.51 -55.23 42.19
CA GLY A 42 -12.28 -56.26 41.52
C GLY A 42 -12.33 -56.11 39.99
N GLY A 43 -11.33 -55.40 39.42
CA GLY A 43 -11.15 -55.29 37.98
C GLY A 43 -10.82 -56.64 37.34
N THR A 44 -11.14 -56.79 36.05
CA THR A 44 -10.88 -58.02 35.30
C THR A 44 -9.40 -58.29 35.06
N GLY A 45 -8.50 -57.33 35.34
CA GLY A 45 -7.08 -57.42 35.04
C GLY A 45 -6.72 -57.40 33.55
N GLN A 46 -7.66 -57.08 32.68
CA GLN A 46 -7.46 -57.13 31.24
C GLN A 46 -7.11 -55.76 30.67
N THR A 47 -6.29 -55.76 29.64
CA THR A 47 -5.76 -54.52 29.03
C THR A 47 -6.59 -53.99 27.85
N THR A 48 -7.55 -54.70 27.38
CA THR A 48 -8.47 -54.29 26.31
C THR A 48 -9.93 -54.43 26.72
N ALA A 49 -10.79 -53.57 26.17
CA ALA A 49 -12.22 -53.60 26.46
C ALA A 49 -12.85 -54.98 26.12
N GLN A 50 -12.42 -55.62 25.05
CA GLN A 50 -12.88 -56.92 24.64
C GLN A 50 -12.46 -58.04 25.65
N ASN A 51 -11.21 -58.01 26.09
CA ASN A 51 -10.70 -58.99 27.07
C ASN A 51 -11.34 -58.77 28.45
N ALA A 52 -11.60 -57.51 28.84
CA ALA A 52 -12.29 -57.20 30.08
C ALA A 52 -13.75 -57.73 30.04
N LEU A 53 -14.41 -57.54 28.93
CA LEU A 53 -15.77 -58.07 28.71
C LEU A 53 -15.77 -59.60 28.79
N ASN A 54 -14.81 -60.26 28.14
CA ASN A 54 -14.64 -61.72 28.16
C ASN A 54 -14.36 -62.27 29.57
N ALA A 55 -13.65 -61.51 30.43
CA ALA A 55 -13.37 -61.90 31.81
C ALA A 55 -14.56 -61.73 32.77
N LEU A 56 -15.44 -60.79 32.48
CA LEU A 56 -16.66 -60.53 33.26
C LEU A 56 -17.83 -61.47 32.92
N LEU A 57 -17.82 -62.03 31.71
CA LEU A 57 -18.85 -62.94 31.26
C LEU A 57 -18.47 -64.38 31.62
N PRO A 58 -19.42 -65.29 31.83
CA PRO A 58 -19.15 -66.70 31.99
C PRO A 58 -18.31 -67.25 30.82
N LEU A 59 -17.43 -68.23 31.09
CA LEU A 59 -16.52 -68.81 30.12
C LEU A 59 -17.09 -68.92 28.72
N GLN A 60 -16.44 -68.24 27.76
CA GLN A 60 -16.94 -68.16 26.37
C GLN A 60 -16.47 -69.31 25.48
N THR A 61 -15.45 -70.07 25.93
CA THR A 61 -14.78 -71.12 25.14
C THR A 61 -15.72 -72.17 24.64
N ASP A 62 -16.80 -72.48 25.02
CA ASP A 62 -17.73 -73.47 24.46
C ASP A 62 -19.13 -72.89 24.15
N ASN A 63 -19.18 -71.56 24.07
CA ASN A 63 -20.45 -70.84 23.92
C ASN A 63 -20.66 -70.23 22.52
N SER A 64 -19.90 -70.68 21.52
CA SER A 64 -20.14 -70.31 20.14
C SER A 64 -21.60 -70.65 19.74
N GLY A 65 -22.30 -69.65 19.26
CA GLY A 65 -23.74 -69.78 18.91
C GLY A 65 -24.71 -69.71 20.09
N LYS A 66 -24.24 -69.43 21.29
CA LYS A 66 -25.11 -69.15 22.46
C LYS A 66 -25.27 -67.67 22.69
N VAL A 67 -26.33 -67.27 23.32
CA VAL A 67 -26.59 -65.90 23.76
C VAL A 67 -26.55 -65.79 25.27
N LEU A 68 -26.10 -64.63 25.76
CA LEU A 68 -26.13 -64.34 27.17
C LEU A 68 -27.55 -63.94 27.59
N LYS A 69 -28.15 -64.71 28.46
CA LYS A 69 -29.46 -64.40 29.07
C LYS A 69 -29.31 -64.13 30.57
N THR A 70 -30.14 -63.28 31.10
CA THR A 70 -30.30 -63.08 32.53
C THR A 70 -31.76 -63.31 32.93
N ASP A 71 -31.95 -63.97 34.07
CA ASP A 71 -33.25 -64.14 34.69
C ASP A 71 -33.58 -63.04 35.71
N GLY A 72 -32.76 -61.96 35.73
CA GLY A 72 -32.85 -60.86 36.64
C GLY A 72 -31.95 -61.01 37.88
N THR A 73 -31.39 -62.20 38.12
CA THR A 73 -30.47 -62.51 39.25
C THR A 73 -29.15 -63.02 38.78
N ASN A 74 -29.10 -63.86 37.75
CA ASN A 74 -27.88 -64.48 37.23
C ASN A 74 -27.77 -64.28 35.71
N THR A 75 -26.52 -64.18 35.25
CA THR A 75 -26.20 -64.21 33.80
C THR A 75 -25.61 -65.56 33.43
N SER A 76 -26.14 -66.20 32.41
CA SER A 76 -25.65 -67.48 31.91
C SER A 76 -25.70 -67.56 30.39
N TRP A 77 -24.76 -68.33 29.82
CA TRP A 77 -24.80 -68.64 28.42
C TRP A 77 -25.85 -69.74 28.21
N VAL A 78 -26.89 -69.41 27.49
CA VAL A 78 -27.89 -70.43 27.11
C VAL A 78 -27.77 -70.75 25.64
N ALA A 79 -27.87 -72.04 25.30
CA ALA A 79 -27.98 -72.44 23.93
C ALA A 79 -29.19 -71.72 23.34
N GLN A 80 -28.93 -70.81 22.44
CA GLN A 80 -30.00 -70.15 21.71
C GLN A 80 -30.34 -71.05 20.52
N ALA A 81 -31.59 -71.36 20.42
CA ALA A 81 -32.11 -71.95 19.19
C ALA A 81 -32.03 -70.97 18.01
N VAL A 82 -31.73 -69.67 18.30
CA VAL A 82 -31.58 -68.63 17.31
C VAL A 82 -30.28 -67.87 17.59
N ALA A 83 -29.19 -68.24 16.91
CA ALA A 83 -28.02 -67.37 16.78
C ALA A 83 -28.47 -66.02 16.21
N TYR A 84 -27.75 -64.94 16.57
CA TYR A 84 -27.91 -63.64 15.92
C TYR A 84 -28.12 -63.89 14.41
N GLN A 85 -29.36 -63.73 13.97
CA GLN A 85 -29.74 -63.97 12.57
C GLN A 85 -29.73 -62.65 11.82
N ARG A 86 -29.27 -62.66 10.60
CA ARG A 86 -29.35 -61.52 9.68
C ARG A 86 -30.05 -61.95 8.39
N GLY A 87 -30.83 -61.07 7.85
CA GLY A 87 -31.55 -61.28 6.58
C GLY A 87 -32.58 -60.19 6.33
N GLY A 88 -33.29 -60.30 5.24
CA GLY A 88 -34.36 -59.34 4.97
C GLY A 88 -35.55 -59.50 5.92
N THR A 89 -36.47 -58.54 5.89
CA THR A 89 -37.68 -58.52 6.73
C THR A 89 -38.46 -59.82 6.65
N ALA A 90 -38.52 -60.46 5.48
CA ALA A 90 -39.18 -61.74 5.25
C ALA A 90 -38.42 -62.93 5.87
N SER A 91 -37.17 -62.78 6.22
CA SER A 91 -36.28 -63.81 6.81
C SER A 91 -36.22 -63.74 8.34
N ARG A 92 -37.09 -62.98 8.99
CA ARG A 92 -37.14 -62.92 10.46
C ARG A 92 -37.45 -64.29 11.07
N PRO A 93 -36.85 -64.60 12.23
CA PRO A 93 -37.06 -65.88 12.89
C PRO A 93 -38.56 -66.20 13.13
N VAL A 94 -38.96 -67.49 12.90
CA VAL A 94 -40.24 -67.97 13.25
C VAL A 94 -40.26 -68.44 14.70
N GLY A 95 -41.19 -67.94 15.51
CA GLY A 95 -41.33 -68.29 16.92
C GLY A 95 -40.31 -67.57 17.82
N PRO A 96 -40.00 -66.26 17.61
CA PRO A 96 -39.05 -65.53 18.41
C PRO A 96 -39.53 -65.32 19.85
N THR A 97 -38.60 -65.18 20.81
CA THR A 97 -38.90 -64.88 22.21
C THR A 97 -38.60 -63.40 22.49
N ALA A 98 -39.34 -62.82 23.43
CA ALA A 98 -39.12 -61.44 23.83
C ALA A 98 -37.65 -61.24 24.30
N GLY A 99 -36.98 -60.33 23.64
CA GLY A 99 -35.56 -60.04 23.85
C GLY A 99 -34.64 -60.54 22.73
N ASP A 100 -35.11 -61.38 21.80
CA ASP A 100 -34.30 -61.84 20.68
C ASP A 100 -33.92 -60.68 19.74
N LEU A 101 -32.70 -60.74 19.23
CA LEU A 101 -32.11 -59.72 18.35
C LEU A 101 -31.99 -60.25 16.92
N TYR A 102 -32.32 -59.40 15.98
CA TYR A 102 -32.23 -59.67 14.56
C TYR A 102 -31.64 -58.47 13.83
N TYR A 103 -30.68 -58.69 12.94
CA TYR A 103 -30.21 -57.65 12.05
C TYR A 103 -30.97 -57.68 10.73
N ASN A 104 -31.84 -56.72 10.52
CA ASN A 104 -32.62 -56.62 9.32
C ASN A 104 -31.81 -55.93 8.22
N THR A 105 -31.48 -56.68 7.16
CA THR A 105 -30.66 -56.18 6.04
C THR A 105 -31.43 -55.28 5.08
N ASP A 106 -32.75 -55.30 5.08
CA ASP A 106 -33.57 -54.43 4.25
C ASP A 106 -33.64 -53.01 4.82
N THR A 107 -33.65 -52.93 6.16
CA THR A 107 -33.72 -51.67 6.90
C THR A 107 -32.38 -51.22 7.49
N ASN A 108 -31.35 -52.07 7.42
CA ASN A 108 -30.03 -51.85 8.01
C ASN A 108 -30.05 -51.54 9.51
N VAL A 109 -30.98 -52.10 10.27
CA VAL A 109 -31.11 -51.89 11.71
C VAL A 109 -31.14 -53.19 12.48
N PHE A 110 -30.67 -53.16 13.73
CA PHE A 110 -30.95 -54.20 14.68
C PHE A 110 -32.40 -54.07 15.15
N GLU A 111 -33.11 -55.18 15.17
CA GLU A 111 -34.46 -55.31 15.68
C GLU A 111 -34.44 -56.19 16.92
N GLN A 112 -35.28 -55.84 17.90
CA GLN A 112 -35.55 -56.67 19.06
C GLN A 112 -37.00 -57.15 19.00
N TYR A 113 -37.19 -58.42 19.26
CA TYR A 113 -38.55 -58.96 19.41
C TYR A 113 -39.12 -58.57 20.77
N THR A 114 -40.33 -58.05 20.79
CA THR A 114 -41.10 -57.71 21.99
C THR A 114 -42.44 -58.50 21.97
N SER A 115 -43.25 -58.38 23.00
CA SER A 115 -44.60 -58.95 23.03
C SER A 115 -45.51 -58.40 21.92
N LEU A 116 -45.12 -57.32 21.26
CA LEU A 116 -45.86 -56.68 20.16
C LEU A 116 -45.22 -56.89 18.77
N GLY A 117 -44.13 -57.67 18.67
CA GLY A 117 -43.46 -57.96 17.42
C GLY A 117 -41.99 -57.46 17.36
N TRP A 118 -41.41 -57.43 16.14
CA TRP A 118 -40.07 -56.94 15.88
C TRP A 118 -40.06 -55.42 15.80
N PHE A 119 -39.24 -54.77 16.63
CA PHE A 119 -39.09 -53.34 16.66
C PHE A 119 -37.62 -52.95 16.48
N PRO A 120 -37.33 -51.93 15.71
CA PRO A 120 -35.98 -51.47 15.53
C PRO A 120 -35.39 -50.99 16.88
N ILE A 121 -34.18 -51.40 17.17
CA ILE A 121 -33.42 -50.84 18.28
C ILE A 121 -33.02 -49.41 17.85
N ALA A 122 -33.54 -48.46 18.62
CA ALA A 122 -33.29 -47.02 18.37
C ALA A 122 -31.83 -46.69 18.60
N VAL A 123 -31.07 -46.57 17.52
CA VAL A 123 -29.65 -46.13 17.55
C VAL A 123 -29.46 -44.92 16.63
N ALA A 124 -28.64 -44.01 17.10
CA ALA A 124 -28.22 -42.88 16.28
C ALA A 124 -27.44 -43.38 15.05
N PRO A 125 -27.45 -42.64 13.93
CA PRO A 125 -26.68 -43.01 12.74
C PRO A 125 -25.18 -43.12 13.02
N GLY A 126 -24.47 -43.88 12.19
CA GLY A 126 -23.02 -43.92 12.23
C GLY A 126 -22.39 -42.57 11.85
N THR A 127 -21.21 -42.32 12.37
CA THR A 127 -20.45 -41.09 12.08
C THR A 127 -20.08 -41.02 10.59
N PRO A 128 -20.39 -39.94 9.87
CA PRO A 128 -19.92 -39.73 8.51
C PRO A 128 -18.41 -39.75 8.39
N SER A 129 -17.88 -40.09 7.22
CA SER A 129 -16.44 -40.17 6.98
C SER A 129 -16.04 -39.48 5.66
N GLY A 130 -14.72 -39.38 5.39
CA GLY A 130 -14.20 -38.85 4.13
C GLY A 130 -14.60 -37.41 3.85
N VAL A 131 -14.65 -36.56 4.88
CA VAL A 131 -15.03 -35.16 4.73
C VAL A 131 -13.99 -34.40 3.93
N THR A 132 -14.41 -33.82 2.80
CA THR A 132 -13.59 -32.98 1.94
C THR A 132 -14.34 -31.68 1.63
N ALA A 133 -13.60 -30.59 1.46
CA ALA A 133 -14.17 -29.30 1.08
C ALA A 133 -13.55 -28.79 -0.22
N THR A 134 -14.38 -28.20 -1.07
CA THR A 134 -13.93 -27.59 -2.33
C THR A 134 -14.42 -26.15 -2.38
N ASN A 135 -13.48 -25.20 -2.54
CA ASN A 135 -13.80 -23.78 -2.67
C ASN A 135 -14.55 -23.51 -3.98
N GLN A 136 -15.61 -22.71 -3.91
CA GLN A 136 -16.41 -22.29 -5.05
C GLN A 136 -16.41 -20.75 -5.15
N PRO A 137 -15.30 -20.15 -5.63
CA PRO A 137 -15.06 -18.71 -5.49
C PRO A 137 -15.69 -17.85 -6.58
N THR A 138 -16.06 -18.42 -7.73
CA THR A 138 -16.44 -17.68 -8.93
C THR A 138 -17.62 -16.74 -8.66
N SER A 139 -17.44 -15.46 -8.93
CA SER A 139 -18.43 -14.39 -8.78
C SER A 139 -19.02 -14.25 -7.36
N ARG A 140 -18.40 -14.82 -6.36
CA ARG A 140 -18.83 -14.66 -4.96
C ARG A 140 -18.42 -13.28 -4.45
N ALA A 141 -19.39 -12.53 -3.96
CA ALA A 141 -19.12 -11.19 -3.38
C ALA A 141 -18.08 -11.27 -2.26
N TYR A 142 -17.31 -10.22 -2.08
CA TYR A 142 -16.30 -10.12 -1.02
C TYR A 142 -16.91 -10.49 0.34
N ASN A 143 -16.20 -11.32 1.12
CA ASN A 143 -16.64 -11.88 2.41
C ASN A 143 -17.94 -12.70 2.36
N ASN A 144 -18.31 -13.23 1.19
CA ASN A 144 -19.41 -14.18 1.02
C ASN A 144 -18.96 -15.43 0.28
N GLY A 145 -17.84 -16.02 0.73
CA GLY A 145 -17.27 -17.23 0.17
C GLY A 145 -18.22 -18.42 0.28
N GLN A 146 -17.98 -19.42 -0.55
CA GLN A 146 -18.79 -20.65 -0.61
C GLN A 146 -17.89 -21.88 -0.72
N MET A 147 -18.25 -22.92 0.02
CA MET A 147 -17.61 -24.25 -0.05
C MET A 147 -18.66 -25.31 -0.34
N SER A 148 -18.26 -26.29 -1.13
CA SER A 148 -18.98 -27.56 -1.26
C SER A 148 -18.31 -28.58 -0.35
N VAL A 149 -19.02 -29.06 0.66
CA VAL A 149 -18.51 -30.04 1.64
C VAL A 149 -19.09 -31.39 1.31
N ALA A 150 -18.25 -32.28 0.80
CA ALA A 150 -18.59 -33.65 0.47
C ALA A 150 -18.16 -34.61 1.60
N PHE A 151 -18.92 -35.67 1.78
CA PHE A 151 -18.66 -36.70 2.80
C PHE A 151 -19.35 -37.99 2.40
N THR A 152 -18.93 -39.09 3.02
CA THR A 152 -19.54 -40.41 2.88
C THR A 152 -20.48 -40.65 4.07
N PRO A 153 -21.80 -40.81 3.85
CA PRO A 153 -22.73 -41.21 4.88
C PRO A 153 -22.37 -42.57 5.46
N ASN A 154 -22.58 -42.74 6.76
CA ASN A 154 -22.50 -44.04 7.41
C ASN A 154 -23.92 -44.53 7.77
N THR A 155 -24.39 -45.56 7.08
CA THR A 155 -25.74 -46.09 7.22
C THR A 155 -25.80 -47.32 8.12
N ASN A 156 -24.67 -47.77 8.70
CA ASN A 156 -24.55 -49.03 9.43
C ASN A 156 -25.36 -49.09 10.75
N ALA A 157 -25.85 -47.95 11.25
CA ALA A 157 -26.58 -47.89 12.52
C ALA A 157 -27.92 -47.15 12.41
N GLY A 158 -28.51 -47.12 11.23
CA GLY A 158 -29.76 -46.43 10.93
C GLY A 158 -29.61 -45.40 9.82
N ALA A 159 -30.62 -45.28 8.94
CA ALA A 159 -30.59 -44.35 7.85
C ALA A 159 -30.64 -42.88 8.36
N PRO A 160 -29.69 -42.04 8.04
CA PRO A 160 -29.76 -40.62 8.38
C PRO A 160 -30.91 -39.93 7.66
N SER A 161 -31.65 -39.08 8.35
CA SER A 161 -32.65 -38.17 7.76
C SER A 161 -32.05 -36.83 7.35
N SER A 162 -30.98 -36.42 8.00
CA SER A 162 -30.24 -35.18 7.70
C SER A 162 -28.79 -35.24 8.16
N PHE A 163 -27.99 -34.31 7.62
CA PHE A 163 -26.59 -34.10 8.00
C PHE A 163 -26.40 -32.65 8.39
N THR A 164 -25.51 -32.42 9.36
CA THR A 164 -25.14 -31.08 9.81
C THR A 164 -23.64 -30.90 9.61
N VAL A 165 -23.28 -29.90 8.81
CA VAL A 165 -21.88 -29.43 8.61
C VAL A 165 -21.58 -28.32 9.57
N THR A 166 -20.48 -28.42 10.30
CA THR A 166 -20.00 -27.40 11.24
C THR A 166 -18.63 -26.90 10.78
N PRO A 167 -18.53 -25.63 10.35
CA PRO A 167 -17.25 -25.00 9.99
C PRO A 167 -16.45 -24.56 11.23
N THR A 168 -15.13 -24.62 11.12
CA THR A 168 -14.18 -24.02 12.07
C THR A 168 -13.17 -23.19 11.28
N PRO A 169 -13.01 -21.86 11.54
CA PRO A 169 -13.72 -21.08 12.56
C PRO A 169 -15.23 -20.97 12.33
N THR A 170 -15.95 -20.60 13.40
CA THR A 170 -17.41 -20.49 13.40
C THR A 170 -17.89 -19.40 12.44
N THR A 171 -18.98 -19.67 11.75
CA THR A 171 -19.65 -18.75 10.81
C THR A 171 -21.00 -18.28 11.35
N SER A 172 -21.71 -17.50 10.58
CA SER A 172 -23.12 -17.18 10.82
C SER A 172 -23.92 -17.51 9.54
N PRO A 173 -24.79 -18.56 9.57
CA PRO A 173 -25.09 -19.44 10.70
C PRO A 173 -23.90 -20.33 11.12
N ALA A 174 -23.91 -20.82 12.34
CA ALA A 174 -22.85 -21.66 12.89
C ALA A 174 -22.81 -23.08 12.28
N THR A 175 -23.90 -23.54 11.69
CA THR A 175 -24.04 -24.86 11.08
C THR A 175 -24.87 -24.80 9.81
N PHE A 176 -24.66 -25.78 8.93
CA PHE A 176 -25.39 -25.93 7.67
C PHE A 176 -25.97 -27.35 7.58
N THR A 177 -27.22 -27.48 7.20
CA THR A 177 -27.92 -28.78 7.15
C THR A 177 -28.33 -29.15 5.73
N GLY A 178 -28.40 -30.47 5.48
CA GLY A 178 -28.87 -31.01 4.21
C GLY A 178 -29.23 -32.48 4.35
N THR A 179 -29.90 -33.02 3.35
CA THR A 179 -30.35 -34.42 3.33
C THR A 179 -29.38 -35.36 2.62
N SER A 180 -28.40 -34.81 1.90
CA SER A 180 -27.41 -35.58 1.14
C SER A 180 -26.06 -34.82 1.05
N SER A 181 -25.00 -35.54 0.71
CA SER A 181 -23.70 -35.01 0.31
C SER A 181 -23.72 -34.61 -1.17
N PRO A 182 -23.08 -33.51 -1.60
CA PRO A 182 -22.44 -32.52 -0.77
C PRO A 182 -23.38 -31.47 -0.16
N ILE A 183 -22.97 -30.81 0.93
CA ILE A 183 -23.69 -29.68 1.52
C ILE A 183 -22.93 -28.41 1.18
N ILE A 184 -23.66 -27.35 0.80
CA ILE A 184 -23.11 -26.06 0.46
C ILE A 184 -23.07 -25.18 1.71
N VAL A 185 -21.87 -24.66 2.01
CA VAL A 185 -21.60 -23.72 3.09
C VAL A 185 -21.34 -22.34 2.48
N THR A 186 -22.04 -21.32 2.93
CA THR A 186 -21.96 -19.94 2.40
C THR A 186 -21.64 -18.93 3.49
N GLY A 187 -21.40 -17.66 3.12
CA GLY A 187 -21.11 -16.60 4.08
C GLY A 187 -19.70 -16.69 4.69
N LEU A 188 -18.78 -17.36 4.01
CA LEU A 188 -17.42 -17.54 4.49
C LEU A 188 -16.61 -16.25 4.29
N ALA A 189 -15.85 -15.86 5.33
CA ALA A 189 -14.94 -14.74 5.24
C ALA A 189 -13.79 -15.05 4.27
N SER A 190 -13.51 -14.12 3.37
CA SER A 190 -12.43 -14.25 2.40
C SER A 190 -11.06 -14.36 3.07
N SER A 191 -10.12 -15.05 2.45
CA SER A 191 -8.75 -15.27 2.95
C SER A 191 -8.67 -16.05 4.27
N THR A 192 -9.78 -16.69 4.68
CA THR A 192 -9.86 -17.48 5.91
C THR A 192 -9.86 -18.96 5.56
N SER A 193 -9.03 -19.74 6.25
CA SER A 193 -8.98 -21.19 6.11
C SER A 193 -10.01 -21.83 7.03
N TYR A 194 -10.84 -22.71 6.47
CA TYR A 194 -11.89 -23.42 7.19
C TYR A 194 -11.65 -24.92 7.15
N THR A 195 -11.92 -25.60 8.27
CA THR A 195 -12.09 -27.03 8.37
C THR A 195 -13.55 -27.36 8.66
N TYR A 196 -14.01 -28.56 8.33
CA TYR A 196 -15.41 -28.94 8.45
C TYR A 196 -15.53 -30.29 9.13
N THR A 197 -16.48 -30.39 10.06
CA THR A 197 -16.95 -31.66 10.62
C THR A 197 -18.40 -31.90 10.22
N VAL A 198 -18.81 -33.16 10.15
CA VAL A 198 -20.16 -33.54 9.76
C VAL A 198 -20.72 -34.52 10.78
N SER A 199 -21.96 -34.30 11.23
CA SER A 199 -22.76 -35.23 12.00
C SER A 199 -24.01 -35.64 11.22
N ALA A 200 -24.49 -36.83 11.50
CA ALA A 200 -25.71 -37.40 10.89
C ALA A 200 -26.81 -37.48 11.94
N THR A 201 -28.06 -37.16 11.57
CA THR A 201 -29.22 -37.18 12.46
C THR A 201 -30.31 -38.09 11.88
N SER A 202 -30.94 -38.87 12.75
CA SER A 202 -32.15 -39.63 12.46
C SER A 202 -33.18 -39.38 13.55
N ALA A 203 -34.33 -40.02 13.44
CA ALA A 203 -35.35 -40.01 14.49
C ALA A 203 -34.86 -40.56 15.85
N TYR A 204 -33.71 -41.27 15.84
CA TYR A 204 -33.17 -41.96 17.01
C TYR A 204 -31.95 -41.24 17.62
N GLY A 205 -31.59 -40.07 17.08
CA GLY A 205 -30.50 -39.24 17.64
C GLY A 205 -29.50 -38.77 16.58
N THR A 206 -28.43 -38.14 17.07
CA THR A 206 -27.35 -37.58 16.24
C THR A 206 -26.06 -38.31 16.51
N SER A 207 -25.31 -38.62 15.44
CA SER A 207 -23.97 -39.22 15.54
C SER A 207 -22.96 -38.28 16.18
N SER A 208 -21.84 -38.83 16.61
CA SER A 208 -20.64 -37.98 16.84
C SER A 208 -20.25 -37.25 15.55
N ALA A 209 -19.54 -36.11 15.72
CA ALA A 209 -18.95 -35.41 14.59
C ALA A 209 -17.83 -36.26 13.95
N SER A 210 -17.69 -36.17 12.64
CA SER A 210 -16.60 -36.77 11.88
C SER A 210 -15.22 -36.18 12.29
N SER A 211 -14.15 -36.81 11.85
CA SER A 211 -12.86 -36.12 11.77
C SER A 211 -13.00 -34.86 10.90
N ALA A 212 -12.24 -33.82 11.26
CA ALA A 212 -12.23 -32.58 10.49
C ALA A 212 -11.61 -32.79 9.11
N SER A 213 -12.12 -32.08 8.09
CA SER A 213 -11.47 -32.00 6.78
C SER A 213 -10.10 -31.34 6.88
N THR A 214 -9.28 -31.45 5.84
CA THR A 214 -8.15 -30.53 5.63
C THR A 214 -8.65 -29.11 5.51
N GLY A 215 -7.82 -28.12 5.92
CA GLY A 215 -8.13 -26.72 5.81
C GLY A 215 -8.18 -26.26 4.35
N VAL A 216 -9.25 -25.54 3.98
CA VAL A 216 -9.42 -24.94 2.64
C VAL A 216 -9.71 -23.46 2.81
N THR A 217 -8.91 -22.61 2.14
CA THR A 217 -9.07 -21.16 2.19
C THR A 217 -10.25 -20.72 1.31
N ALA A 218 -11.18 -19.97 1.90
CA ALA A 218 -12.25 -19.35 1.15
C ALA A 218 -11.72 -18.15 0.36
N THR A 219 -12.00 -18.11 -0.94
CA THR A 219 -11.65 -16.98 -1.79
C THR A 219 -12.90 -16.42 -2.49
N THR A 220 -12.86 -15.15 -2.84
CA THR A 220 -13.97 -14.41 -3.46
C THR A 220 -13.43 -13.40 -4.46
N VAL A 221 -14.28 -12.59 -5.07
CA VAL A 221 -13.87 -11.37 -5.76
C VAL A 221 -13.24 -10.39 -4.77
N PRO A 222 -12.43 -9.41 -5.23
CA PRO A 222 -11.83 -8.41 -4.36
C PRO A 222 -12.87 -7.52 -3.67
N GLN A 223 -12.45 -6.86 -2.60
CA GLN A 223 -13.17 -5.71 -2.06
C GLN A 223 -13.03 -4.53 -3.03
N ALA A 224 -14.10 -3.72 -3.18
CA ALA A 224 -14.08 -2.53 -4.02
C ALA A 224 -12.94 -1.58 -3.63
N PRO A 225 -12.19 -1.02 -4.59
CA PRO A 225 -11.16 -0.02 -4.31
C PRO A 225 -11.75 1.25 -3.68
N THR A 226 -10.89 2.08 -3.08
CA THR A 226 -11.27 3.40 -2.56
C THR A 226 -10.58 4.47 -3.38
N ILE A 227 -11.34 5.32 -4.09
CA ILE A 227 -10.78 6.45 -4.83
C ILE A 227 -10.34 7.52 -3.83
N SER A 228 -9.08 7.97 -3.93
CA SER A 228 -8.47 8.95 -3.05
C SER A 228 -8.47 10.36 -3.64
N SER A 229 -8.25 10.50 -4.95
CA SER A 229 -8.27 11.79 -5.63
C SER A 229 -8.50 11.65 -7.13
N VAL A 230 -8.96 12.74 -7.74
CA VAL A 230 -9.10 12.89 -9.20
C VAL A 230 -8.45 14.21 -9.62
N THR A 231 -7.63 14.15 -10.68
CA THR A 231 -6.92 15.33 -11.21
C THR A 231 -7.27 15.52 -12.67
N ALA A 232 -7.90 16.65 -12.98
CA ALA A 232 -8.29 16.99 -14.34
C ALA A 232 -7.09 17.41 -15.20
N GLY A 233 -7.08 16.98 -16.45
CA GLY A 233 -6.18 17.41 -17.51
C GLY A 233 -6.95 17.78 -18.78
N SER A 234 -6.27 17.99 -19.90
CA SER A 234 -6.95 18.21 -21.18
C SER A 234 -7.47 16.89 -21.74
N GLN A 235 -8.79 16.82 -21.93
CA GLN A 235 -9.50 15.63 -22.42
C GLN A 235 -9.25 14.36 -21.60
N GLN A 236 -8.82 14.49 -20.35
CA GLN A 236 -8.49 13.36 -19.47
C GLN A 236 -8.65 13.71 -18.00
N VAL A 237 -8.77 12.66 -17.18
CA VAL A 237 -8.69 12.76 -15.72
C VAL A 237 -7.83 11.60 -15.20
N THR A 238 -6.88 11.91 -14.36
CA THR A 238 -6.09 10.91 -13.62
C THR A 238 -6.77 10.60 -12.30
N VAL A 239 -7.08 9.31 -12.09
CA VAL A 239 -7.79 8.81 -10.91
C VAL A 239 -6.79 8.03 -10.04
N ALA A 240 -6.54 8.53 -8.84
CA ALA A 240 -5.75 7.82 -7.84
C ALA A 240 -6.68 7.07 -6.87
N PHE A 241 -6.31 5.85 -6.52
CA PHE A 241 -7.10 4.98 -5.64
C PHE A 241 -6.20 4.06 -4.81
N THR A 242 -6.76 3.54 -3.74
CA THR A 242 -6.13 2.51 -2.90
C THR A 242 -6.81 1.17 -3.16
N ALA A 243 -6.00 0.14 -3.36
CA ALA A 243 -6.48 -1.24 -3.38
C ALA A 243 -6.92 -1.63 -1.96
N ASN A 244 -8.05 -2.33 -1.86
CA ASN A 244 -8.53 -2.92 -0.62
C ASN A 244 -8.21 -4.43 -0.61
N ALA A 245 -8.90 -5.21 0.22
CA ALA A 245 -8.61 -6.64 0.36
C ALA A 245 -8.80 -7.42 -0.94
N THR A 246 -7.91 -8.38 -1.19
CA THR A 246 -7.84 -9.13 -2.46
C THR A 246 -8.90 -10.20 -2.61
N GLY A 247 -9.67 -10.51 -1.56
CA GLY A 247 -10.60 -11.64 -1.55
C GLY A 247 -9.93 -13.01 -1.46
N GLY A 248 -8.63 -13.06 -1.09
CA GLY A 248 -7.85 -14.30 -0.98
C GLY A 248 -7.22 -14.77 -2.30
N SER A 249 -7.33 -13.98 -3.37
CA SER A 249 -6.68 -14.20 -4.66
C SER A 249 -6.10 -12.89 -5.17
N SER A 250 -4.90 -12.90 -5.75
CA SER A 250 -4.20 -11.69 -6.20
C SER A 250 -5.02 -10.88 -7.20
N ILE A 251 -5.01 -9.56 -7.05
CA ILE A 251 -5.64 -8.64 -8.00
C ILE A 251 -4.85 -8.68 -9.32
N THR A 252 -5.55 -8.85 -10.44
CA THR A 252 -4.98 -8.91 -11.78
C THR A 252 -5.11 -7.61 -12.56
N GLY A 253 -6.00 -6.69 -12.12
CA GLY A 253 -6.17 -5.40 -12.76
C GLY A 253 -7.28 -4.57 -12.13
N TYR A 254 -7.38 -3.35 -12.63
CA TYR A 254 -8.40 -2.37 -12.24
C TYR A 254 -9.05 -1.77 -13.48
N THR A 255 -10.33 -1.44 -13.36
CA THR A 255 -11.08 -0.69 -14.37
C THR A 255 -11.68 0.56 -13.73
N ILE A 256 -11.40 1.72 -14.31
CA ILE A 256 -12.02 2.99 -13.96
C ILE A 256 -13.10 3.29 -14.99
N THR A 257 -14.27 3.71 -14.53
CA THR A 257 -15.42 4.08 -15.39
C THR A 257 -15.90 5.48 -15.04
N SER A 258 -16.04 6.34 -16.07
CA SER A 258 -16.56 7.70 -15.92
C SER A 258 -18.09 7.74 -15.92
N SER A 259 -18.65 8.74 -15.26
CA SER A 259 -20.06 9.15 -15.39
C SER A 259 -20.11 10.68 -15.53
N PRO A 260 -20.76 11.22 -16.58
CA PRO A 260 -21.45 10.54 -17.69
C PRO A 260 -20.52 9.84 -18.68
N GLY A 261 -21.08 9.21 -19.68
CA GLY A 261 -20.40 8.68 -20.86
C GLY A 261 -19.84 7.26 -20.75
N ASN A 262 -19.71 6.67 -19.53
CA ASN A 262 -19.20 5.31 -19.29
C ASN A 262 -17.86 5.02 -20.00
N ILE A 263 -17.01 6.04 -20.14
CA ILE A 263 -15.67 5.89 -20.71
C ILE A 263 -14.82 5.14 -19.71
N THR A 264 -14.15 4.07 -20.17
CA THR A 264 -13.38 3.20 -19.31
C THR A 264 -11.87 3.30 -19.59
N ALA A 265 -11.08 3.10 -18.55
CA ALA A 265 -9.64 2.90 -18.64
C ALA A 265 -9.23 1.77 -17.69
N THR A 266 -8.25 0.96 -18.11
CA THR A 266 -7.74 -0.18 -17.34
C THR A 266 -6.27 0.01 -16.99
N GLY A 267 -5.84 -0.62 -15.90
CA GLY A 267 -4.44 -0.62 -15.48
C GLY A 267 -4.16 -1.66 -14.40
N SER A 268 -2.89 -1.93 -14.16
CA SER A 268 -2.45 -2.88 -13.12
C SER A 268 -2.25 -2.24 -11.76
N SER A 269 -2.16 -0.90 -11.68
CA SER A 269 -1.91 -0.15 -10.45
C SER A 269 -2.50 1.25 -10.51
N SER A 270 -2.64 1.89 -9.35
CA SER A 270 -2.97 3.32 -9.20
C SER A 270 -1.71 4.18 -9.45
N PRO A 271 -1.87 5.38 -10.05
CA PRO A 271 -3.10 5.93 -10.62
C PRO A 271 -3.39 5.44 -12.03
N ILE A 272 -4.66 5.59 -12.51
CA ILE A 272 -5.07 5.32 -13.89
C ILE A 272 -5.62 6.60 -14.53
N THR A 273 -5.20 6.88 -15.77
CA THR A 273 -5.69 8.04 -16.53
C THR A 273 -6.79 7.62 -17.50
N VAL A 274 -7.96 8.22 -17.35
CA VAL A 274 -9.10 8.09 -18.28
C VAL A 274 -8.98 9.18 -19.33
N THR A 275 -8.86 8.81 -20.59
CA THR A 275 -8.71 9.71 -21.75
C THR A 275 -9.99 9.74 -22.60
N GLY A 276 -10.08 10.66 -23.57
CA GLY A 276 -11.24 10.78 -24.45
C GLY A 276 -12.43 11.50 -23.80
N LEU A 277 -12.20 12.18 -22.68
CA LEU A 277 -13.20 12.99 -22.01
C LEU A 277 -13.41 14.33 -22.73
N THR A 278 -14.63 14.89 -22.66
CA THR A 278 -14.94 16.20 -23.22
C THR A 278 -14.55 17.31 -22.24
N ASN A 279 -13.71 18.25 -22.68
CA ASN A 279 -13.39 19.43 -21.88
C ASN A 279 -14.64 20.24 -21.55
N GLY A 280 -14.72 20.78 -20.34
CA GLY A 280 -15.87 21.52 -19.83
C GLY A 280 -17.02 20.65 -19.29
N THR A 281 -16.98 19.35 -19.48
CA THR A 281 -17.96 18.40 -18.92
C THR A 281 -17.48 17.89 -17.56
N SER A 282 -18.34 17.94 -16.55
CA SER A 282 -18.03 17.42 -15.21
C SER A 282 -18.25 15.91 -15.15
N TYR A 283 -17.27 15.17 -14.68
CA TYR A 283 -17.27 13.71 -14.55
C TYR A 283 -17.04 13.28 -13.12
N THR A 284 -17.66 12.17 -12.72
CA THR A 284 -17.30 11.37 -11.56
C THR A 284 -16.80 10.01 -12.03
N PHE A 285 -16.09 9.28 -11.17
CA PHE A 285 -15.46 8.02 -11.53
C PHE A 285 -15.74 6.95 -10.48
N THR A 286 -15.87 5.70 -10.94
CA THR A 286 -15.89 4.52 -10.09
C THR A 286 -14.75 3.59 -10.46
N ALA A 287 -14.27 2.81 -9.51
CA ALA A 287 -13.18 1.86 -9.67
C ALA A 287 -13.66 0.44 -9.34
N VAL A 288 -13.26 -0.53 -10.15
CA VAL A 288 -13.47 -1.98 -9.96
C VAL A 288 -12.12 -2.66 -9.95
N ALA A 289 -11.89 -3.54 -8.98
CA ALA A 289 -10.73 -4.44 -8.94
C ALA A 289 -11.13 -5.83 -9.45
N THR A 290 -10.23 -6.49 -10.15
CA THR A 290 -10.44 -7.83 -10.72
C THR A 290 -9.41 -8.80 -10.19
N ASN A 291 -9.82 -10.02 -9.83
CA ASN A 291 -8.96 -11.16 -9.59
C ASN A 291 -9.44 -12.38 -10.39
N THR A 292 -8.83 -13.56 -10.20
CA THR A 292 -9.22 -14.80 -10.91
C THR A 292 -10.66 -15.26 -10.61
N ASN A 293 -11.28 -14.78 -9.52
CA ASN A 293 -12.65 -15.13 -9.13
C ASN A 293 -13.70 -14.18 -9.72
N GLY A 294 -13.28 -13.06 -10.30
CA GLY A 294 -14.14 -12.06 -10.95
C GLY A 294 -13.90 -10.62 -10.46
N ASN A 295 -14.85 -9.77 -10.77
CA ASN A 295 -14.82 -8.34 -10.48
C ASN A 295 -15.40 -8.01 -9.11
N SER A 296 -14.81 -7.06 -8.41
CA SER A 296 -15.39 -6.45 -7.22
C SER A 296 -16.69 -5.69 -7.53
N ALA A 297 -17.44 -5.33 -6.52
CA ALA A 297 -18.38 -4.22 -6.65
C ALA A 297 -17.63 -2.94 -7.07
N ALA A 298 -18.34 -2.00 -7.70
CA ALA A 298 -17.80 -0.68 -7.97
C ALA A 298 -17.56 0.09 -6.66
N SER A 299 -16.54 0.93 -6.64
CA SER A 299 -16.31 1.88 -5.56
C SER A 299 -17.46 2.89 -5.44
N SER A 300 -17.50 3.61 -4.33
CA SER A 300 -18.24 4.88 -4.30
C SER A 300 -17.71 5.79 -5.40
N ALA A 301 -18.58 6.66 -5.93
CA ALA A 301 -18.17 7.65 -6.92
C ALA A 301 -17.16 8.65 -6.31
N SER A 302 -16.21 9.09 -7.13
CA SER A 302 -15.27 10.15 -6.76
C SER A 302 -15.96 11.49 -6.56
N SER A 303 -15.24 12.50 -6.04
CA SER A 303 -15.56 13.88 -6.29
C SER A 303 -15.58 14.16 -7.79
N SER A 304 -16.29 15.25 -8.20
CA SER A 304 -16.32 15.64 -9.60
C SER A 304 -15.00 16.23 -10.08
N ALA A 305 -14.62 15.94 -11.32
CA ALA A 305 -13.51 16.57 -12.02
C ALA A 305 -13.96 17.00 -13.42
N THR A 306 -13.59 18.22 -13.81
CA THR A 306 -13.93 18.77 -15.13
C THR A 306 -12.66 18.92 -15.94
N PRO A 307 -12.46 18.11 -17.00
CA PRO A 307 -11.34 18.31 -17.93
C PRO A 307 -11.38 19.70 -18.53
N VAL A 308 -10.22 20.32 -18.67
CA VAL A 308 -10.10 21.68 -19.20
C VAL A 308 -9.20 21.69 -20.42
N SER A 309 -9.53 22.50 -21.40
CA SER A 309 -8.63 22.72 -22.53
C SER A 309 -7.30 23.25 -22.01
N ALA A 310 -6.21 22.73 -22.52
CA ALA A 310 -4.87 23.15 -22.12
C ALA A 310 -4.00 23.33 -23.35
N MET A 311 -3.01 24.19 -23.21
CA MET A 311 -2.05 24.54 -24.23
C MET A 311 -0.63 24.24 -23.72
N ALA A 312 0.22 23.69 -24.58
CA ALA A 312 1.63 23.54 -24.27
C ALA A 312 2.33 24.89 -24.38
N ILE A 313 3.12 25.24 -23.39
CA ILE A 313 3.99 26.40 -23.39
C ILE A 313 5.42 26.00 -23.01
N GLU A 314 6.39 26.73 -23.55
CA GLU A 314 7.77 26.71 -23.05
C GLU A 314 7.94 27.82 -22.01
N TYR A 315 8.72 27.57 -20.99
CA TYR A 315 9.02 28.56 -19.97
C TYR A 315 10.52 28.62 -19.62
N LEU A 316 10.94 29.81 -19.20
CA LEU A 316 12.21 30.06 -18.53
C LEU A 316 11.93 30.88 -17.27
N VAL A 317 12.24 30.34 -16.11
CA VAL A 317 12.10 31.00 -14.82
C VAL A 317 13.46 31.13 -14.19
N ILE A 318 13.92 32.37 -14.01
CA ILE A 318 15.21 32.67 -13.37
C ILE A 318 14.95 33.55 -12.17
N ALA A 319 15.42 33.14 -11.00
CA ALA A 319 15.31 33.90 -9.76
C ALA A 319 16.33 35.08 -9.71
N GLY A 320 16.17 35.98 -8.76
CA GLY A 320 17.14 37.00 -8.50
C GLY A 320 18.48 36.41 -8.02
N GLY A 321 19.58 36.97 -8.47
CA GLY A 321 20.93 36.65 -7.98
C GLY A 321 21.18 37.15 -6.56
N GLY A 322 22.08 36.53 -5.82
CA GLY A 322 22.51 36.97 -4.49
C GLY A 322 23.44 38.19 -4.55
N ALA A 323 23.43 39.03 -3.51
CA ALA A 323 24.44 40.09 -3.34
C ALA A 323 25.80 39.47 -3.03
N ALA A 324 26.86 40.15 -3.36
CA ALA A 324 28.18 39.80 -2.85
C ALA A 324 28.29 40.10 -1.34
N GLY A 325 29.30 39.53 -0.67
CA GLY A 325 29.58 39.78 0.72
C GLY A 325 29.93 41.24 1.00
N GLN A 326 29.93 41.65 2.25
CA GLN A 326 30.24 43.01 2.71
C GLN A 326 31.53 43.02 3.55
N ARG A 327 32.25 44.16 3.56
CA ARG A 327 33.44 44.43 4.37
C ARG A 327 34.67 43.56 4.04
N GLY A 328 35.71 44.20 3.59
CA GLY A 328 36.96 43.56 3.19
C GLY A 328 36.87 42.92 1.80
N TYR A 329 37.76 42.00 1.50
CA TYR A 329 37.70 41.23 0.26
C TYR A 329 36.63 40.16 0.37
N THR A 330 35.62 40.25 -0.43
CA THR A 330 34.37 39.50 -0.24
C THR A 330 34.08 38.55 -1.39
N GLY A 331 33.39 37.46 -1.06
CA GLY A 331 32.94 36.48 -2.05
C GLY A 331 31.88 37.05 -3.00
N GLY A 332 31.86 36.58 -4.24
CA GLY A 332 30.83 36.92 -5.21
C GLY A 332 29.49 36.27 -4.87
N GLY A 333 28.37 36.94 -5.16
CA GLY A 333 27.02 36.37 -5.04
C GLY A 333 26.78 35.25 -6.03
N GLY A 334 26.00 34.26 -5.63
CA GLY A 334 25.54 33.18 -6.52
C GLY A 334 24.44 33.64 -7.47
N ALA A 335 24.35 33.04 -8.63
CA ALA A 335 23.23 33.27 -9.55
C ALA A 335 21.90 32.79 -8.97
N GLY A 336 20.81 33.38 -9.39
CA GLY A 336 19.46 32.85 -9.17
C GLY A 336 19.28 31.50 -9.82
N GLY A 337 18.42 30.68 -9.24
CA GLY A 337 18.03 29.38 -9.80
C GLY A 337 17.50 29.54 -11.23
N TYR A 338 17.82 28.59 -12.08
CA TYR A 338 17.49 28.59 -13.50
C TYR A 338 16.67 27.35 -13.83
N LEU A 339 15.43 27.53 -14.27
CA LEU A 339 14.51 26.45 -14.65
C LEU A 339 13.95 26.71 -16.05
N ALA A 340 14.21 25.81 -16.97
CA ALA A 340 13.70 25.86 -18.35
C ALA A 340 13.12 24.52 -18.74
N SER A 341 11.87 24.52 -19.21
CA SER A 341 11.17 23.32 -19.69
C SER A 341 9.88 23.71 -20.41
N SER A 342 9.02 22.74 -20.69
CA SER A 342 7.64 22.96 -21.15
C SER A 342 6.64 22.43 -20.14
N THR A 343 5.43 22.98 -20.18
CA THR A 343 4.29 22.51 -19.37
C THR A 343 2.98 22.80 -20.11
N ASN A 344 1.93 22.08 -19.70
CA ASN A 344 0.57 22.39 -20.16
C ASN A 344 -0.10 23.34 -19.19
N VAL A 345 -0.70 24.39 -19.71
CA VAL A 345 -1.49 25.37 -18.94
C VAL A 345 -2.93 25.33 -19.40
N ALA A 346 -3.85 25.30 -18.46
CA ALA A 346 -5.29 25.34 -18.77
C ALA A 346 -5.71 26.74 -19.20
N TYR A 347 -6.58 26.83 -20.19
CA TYR A 347 -7.22 28.10 -20.58
C TYR A 347 -8.07 28.66 -19.43
N ASN A 348 -8.16 30.00 -19.38
CA ASN A 348 -8.97 30.75 -18.41
C ASN A 348 -8.64 30.44 -16.92
N THR A 349 -7.43 29.95 -16.66
CA THR A 349 -6.94 29.70 -15.31
C THR A 349 -5.92 30.75 -14.93
N ASN A 350 -6.05 31.35 -13.75
CA ASN A 350 -5.12 32.33 -13.23
C ASN A 350 -3.85 31.63 -12.71
N LEU A 351 -2.72 31.93 -13.33
CA LEU A 351 -1.39 31.42 -12.98
C LEU A 351 -0.56 32.55 -12.35
N THR A 352 0.01 32.28 -11.20
CA THR A 352 0.87 33.26 -10.52
C THR A 352 2.19 33.44 -11.27
N VAL A 353 2.60 34.68 -11.46
CA VAL A 353 3.94 35.07 -11.91
C VAL A 353 4.55 35.99 -10.85
N THR A 354 5.77 35.67 -10.41
CA THR A 354 6.57 36.52 -9.55
C THR A 354 7.97 36.63 -10.14
N VAL A 355 8.49 37.82 -10.29
CA VAL A 355 9.89 38.06 -10.69
C VAL A 355 10.67 38.42 -9.46
N GLY A 356 11.65 37.59 -9.09
CA GLY A 356 12.47 37.77 -7.91
C GLY A 356 13.44 38.96 -8.05
N ALA A 357 13.48 39.81 -7.05
CA ALA A 357 14.47 40.87 -6.98
C ALA A 357 15.89 40.30 -6.70
N GLY A 358 16.92 40.95 -7.18
CA GLY A 358 18.29 40.67 -6.77
C GLY A 358 18.50 40.96 -5.29
N GLY A 359 19.41 40.23 -4.66
CA GLY A 359 19.82 40.48 -3.30
C GLY A 359 20.46 41.86 -3.15
N ALA A 360 20.04 42.66 -2.17
CA ALA A 360 20.62 43.96 -1.87
C ALA A 360 21.85 43.79 -0.97
N PRO A 361 22.90 44.62 -1.16
CA PRO A 361 23.94 44.72 -0.17
C PRO A 361 23.37 45.41 1.09
N THR A 362 23.61 44.83 2.26
CA THR A 362 23.12 45.38 3.54
C THR A 362 24.27 45.76 4.44
N PHE A 363 24.21 46.95 5.06
CA PHE A 363 25.27 47.50 5.94
C PHE A 363 24.99 47.24 7.42
N ALA A 364 23.91 46.53 7.77
CA ALA A 364 23.58 46.27 9.16
C ALA A 364 24.64 45.36 9.82
N ASP A 365 24.94 45.57 11.09
CA ASP A 365 25.80 44.71 11.88
C ASP A 365 24.89 43.72 12.70
N PRO A 366 25.03 42.45 12.53
CA PRO A 366 25.93 41.71 11.66
C PRO A 366 25.60 41.89 10.17
N ALA A 367 26.57 42.28 9.35
CA ALA A 367 26.42 42.56 7.93
C ALA A 367 26.07 41.26 7.17
N THR A 368 24.80 40.98 6.96
CA THR A 368 24.33 39.88 6.13
C THR A 368 24.00 40.39 4.73
N ALA A 369 24.78 39.96 3.75
CA ALA A 369 24.37 40.14 2.37
C ALA A 369 23.04 39.40 2.11
N ALA A 370 22.16 40.00 1.32
CA ALA A 370 20.86 39.38 1.06
C ALA A 370 20.94 38.33 -0.07
N LYS A 371 20.21 37.24 0.13
CA LYS A 371 19.91 36.32 -0.97
C LYS A 371 19.05 37.03 -2.01
N GLY A 372 19.08 36.54 -3.24
CA GLY A 372 18.08 36.87 -4.22
C GLY A 372 16.70 36.36 -3.81
N SER A 373 15.65 36.99 -4.32
CA SER A 373 14.29 36.54 -4.14
C SER A 373 13.94 35.46 -5.18
N ASN A 374 13.02 34.59 -4.82
CA ASN A 374 12.52 33.55 -5.73
C ASN A 374 11.72 34.13 -6.90
N SER A 375 11.84 33.54 -8.08
CA SER A 375 10.89 33.75 -9.18
C SER A 375 9.93 32.56 -9.28
N VAL A 376 8.67 32.84 -9.60
CA VAL A 376 7.61 31.84 -9.65
C VAL A 376 6.85 31.96 -10.97
N PHE A 377 6.53 30.82 -11.55
CA PHE A 377 5.49 30.68 -12.57
C PHE A 377 4.61 29.50 -12.20
N SER A 378 3.35 29.76 -11.84
CA SER A 378 2.42 28.75 -11.32
C SER A 378 3.00 28.01 -10.11
N THR A 379 3.23 26.71 -10.22
CA THR A 379 3.87 25.86 -9.19
C THR A 379 5.39 25.78 -9.34
N ILE A 380 5.97 26.35 -10.37
CA ILE A 380 7.40 26.30 -10.69
C ILE A 380 8.10 27.42 -9.94
N THR A 381 9.02 27.09 -9.05
CA THR A 381 9.74 28.06 -8.22
C THR A 381 11.24 27.94 -8.46
N ALA A 382 11.83 28.97 -9.04
CA ALA A 382 13.28 29.16 -9.05
C ALA A 382 13.72 29.83 -7.76
N ILE A 383 14.73 29.29 -7.11
CA ILE A 383 15.23 29.75 -5.80
C ILE A 383 16.23 30.87 -5.98
N GLY A 384 16.12 31.93 -5.17
CA GLY A 384 17.08 33.06 -5.20
C GLY A 384 18.53 32.64 -4.97
N GLY A 385 19.47 33.34 -5.59
CA GLY A 385 20.89 33.09 -5.47
C GLY A 385 21.43 33.33 -4.05
N GLY A 386 22.42 32.56 -3.65
CA GLY A 386 23.11 32.69 -2.35
C GLY A 386 23.98 33.93 -2.27
N TYR A 387 24.05 34.55 -1.11
CA TYR A 387 24.96 35.70 -0.88
C TYR A 387 26.42 35.27 -0.79
N GLY A 388 27.34 36.16 -1.15
CA GLY A 388 28.78 35.97 -0.99
C GLY A 388 29.26 36.07 0.45
N GLY A 389 30.33 35.38 0.79
CA GLY A 389 30.96 35.41 2.12
C GLY A 389 31.58 36.75 2.45
N ASN A 390 31.74 37.07 3.75
CA ASN A 390 32.31 38.31 4.29
C ASN A 390 33.78 38.10 4.70
N GLY A 391 34.69 39.01 4.33
CA GLY A 391 36.13 38.85 4.53
C GLY A 391 36.64 39.02 5.97
N TYR A 392 35.93 39.72 6.86
CA TYR A 392 36.38 40.02 8.23
C TYR A 392 35.94 39.03 9.30
N GLN A 393 34.83 38.37 9.12
CA GLN A 393 34.23 37.55 10.19
C GLN A 393 34.06 36.06 9.80
N SER A 394 34.72 35.59 8.74
CA SER A 394 34.66 34.20 8.27
C SER A 394 33.23 33.69 8.07
N TRP A 395 32.33 34.56 7.61
CA TRP A 395 30.95 34.20 7.41
C TRP A 395 30.82 33.30 6.20
N ASN A 396 30.18 32.19 6.42
CA ASN A 396 29.92 31.23 5.38
C ASN A 396 29.06 31.86 4.27
N PRO A 397 29.38 31.63 3.01
CA PRO A 397 28.56 32.11 1.92
C PRO A 397 27.19 31.43 1.95
N GLY A 398 26.19 32.13 1.45
CA GLY A 398 24.81 31.67 1.44
C GLY A 398 24.58 30.56 0.41
N SER A 399 23.73 29.60 0.78
CA SER A 399 23.11 28.65 -0.17
C SER A 399 21.99 29.33 -0.95
N GLY A 400 21.73 28.88 -2.17
CA GLY A 400 20.66 29.42 -3.01
C GLY A 400 20.36 28.58 -4.23
N GLY A 401 19.75 29.15 -5.28
CA GLY A 401 19.67 28.54 -6.59
C GLY A 401 21.07 28.13 -7.05
N SER A 402 21.98 29.08 -7.11
CA SER A 402 23.44 28.85 -7.06
C SER A 402 24.01 29.41 -5.76
N GLY A 403 25.08 28.83 -5.25
CA GLY A 403 25.72 29.20 -4.00
C GLY A 403 26.62 30.40 -4.15
N GLY A 404 26.80 31.24 -3.08
CA GLY A 404 27.75 32.35 -3.04
C GLY A 404 29.18 31.84 -2.94
N GLY A 405 30.15 32.66 -3.38
CA GLY A 405 31.59 32.45 -3.20
C GLY A 405 32.01 32.68 -1.75
N SER A 406 33.03 31.96 -1.29
CA SER A 406 33.56 32.09 0.06
C SER A 406 34.48 33.31 0.19
N ALA A 407 34.70 33.76 1.44
CA ALA A 407 35.69 34.79 1.79
C ALA A 407 36.42 34.40 3.08
N GLY A 408 37.60 35.01 3.31
CA GLY A 408 38.33 34.91 4.58
C GLY A 408 39.40 33.82 4.64
N PRO A 409 40.26 33.86 5.69
CA PRO A 409 41.51 33.11 5.75
C PRO A 409 41.39 31.60 6.09
N ASN A 410 40.19 31.07 6.26
CA ASN A 410 40.03 29.79 6.93
C ASN A 410 39.51 28.62 6.04
N GLY A 411 39.80 28.62 4.76
CA GLY A 411 39.50 27.46 3.87
C GLY A 411 38.02 27.11 3.77
N VAL A 412 37.12 28.06 3.86
CA VAL A 412 35.69 27.90 3.81
C VAL A 412 35.24 27.47 2.39
N ALA A 413 34.45 26.47 2.32
CA ALA A 413 33.83 26.04 1.04
C ALA A 413 32.86 27.10 0.51
N GLY A 414 32.65 27.13 -0.80
CA GLY A 414 31.58 27.93 -1.39
C GLY A 414 30.19 27.48 -0.93
N GLY A 415 29.22 28.37 -1.03
CA GLY A 415 27.82 28.10 -0.68
C GLY A 415 27.24 26.99 -1.50
N ALA A 416 26.35 26.24 -0.90
CA ALA A 416 25.64 25.13 -1.58
C ALA A 416 24.61 25.64 -2.60
N ALA A 417 24.40 24.86 -3.65
CA ALA A 417 23.38 25.10 -4.65
C ALA A 417 22.13 24.24 -4.41
N THR A 418 21.01 24.70 -4.92
CA THR A 418 19.81 23.88 -5.06
C THR A 418 19.97 22.94 -6.25
N SER A 419 19.82 21.65 -6.00
CA SER A 419 19.94 20.61 -7.06
C SER A 419 19.01 20.92 -8.23
N GLY A 420 19.57 20.82 -9.46
CA GLY A 420 18.84 21.07 -10.70
C GLY A 420 18.54 22.55 -11.01
N GLN A 421 19.02 23.51 -10.19
CA GLN A 421 18.77 24.93 -10.40
C GLN A 421 20.06 25.79 -10.55
N GLY A 422 21.21 25.24 -10.19
CA GLY A 422 22.47 25.93 -10.30
C GLY A 422 23.63 25.16 -9.67
N ASN A 423 24.75 25.81 -9.48
CA ASN A 423 25.98 25.19 -9.02
C ASN A 423 26.54 25.87 -7.75
N ILE A 424 27.40 25.16 -7.05
CA ILE A 424 28.07 25.66 -5.83
C ILE A 424 28.98 26.85 -6.12
N GLY A 425 29.18 27.69 -5.14
CA GLY A 425 30.17 28.78 -5.17
C GLY A 425 31.60 28.27 -5.08
N GLY A 426 32.54 29.10 -5.47
CA GLY A 426 33.98 28.87 -5.33
C GLY A 426 34.44 28.95 -3.88
N GLY A 427 35.30 28.01 -3.48
CA GLY A 427 35.92 27.99 -2.17
C GLY A 427 37.05 29.02 -2.03
N TYR A 428 37.56 29.17 -0.79
CA TYR A 428 38.75 29.96 -0.49
C TYR A 428 40.01 29.11 -0.70
N GLY A 429 40.94 29.61 -1.52
CA GLY A 429 42.25 28.99 -1.70
C GLY A 429 43.18 29.29 -0.53
N ASN A 430 44.11 28.38 -0.23
CA ASN A 430 45.03 28.49 0.91
C ASN A 430 45.86 29.79 0.90
N ASN A 431 45.71 30.58 1.97
CA ASN A 431 46.47 31.81 2.22
C ASN A 431 46.38 32.91 1.13
N SER A 432 45.36 32.89 0.26
CA SER A 432 45.13 33.97 -0.68
C SER A 432 44.35 35.10 -0.01
N GLN A 433 44.80 36.33 -0.10
CA GLN A 433 44.00 37.51 0.29
C GLN A 433 43.00 37.86 -0.82
N ALA A 434 42.25 36.83 -1.29
CA ALA A 434 41.29 36.95 -2.35
C ALA A 434 40.16 35.91 -2.13
N SER A 435 38.99 36.18 -2.60
CA SER A 435 37.76 35.42 -2.34
C SER A 435 37.30 34.62 -3.55
N GLY A 436 36.50 33.59 -3.29
CA GLY A 436 35.89 32.75 -4.34
C GLY A 436 34.76 33.48 -5.10
N GLY A 437 34.54 33.09 -6.33
CA GLY A 437 33.39 33.52 -7.14
C GLY A 437 32.11 32.80 -6.79
N GLY A 438 30.96 33.40 -7.01
CA GLY A 438 29.65 32.77 -6.90
C GLY A 438 29.43 31.71 -7.97
N GLY A 439 28.61 30.68 -7.67
CA GLY A 439 28.19 29.69 -8.65
C GLY A 439 27.28 30.30 -9.71
N GLY A 440 27.39 29.87 -10.94
CA GLY A 440 26.49 30.17 -12.04
C GLY A 440 25.46 29.04 -12.27
N ALA A 441 24.49 29.30 -13.10
CA ALA A 441 23.50 28.27 -13.47
C ALA A 441 24.13 27.09 -14.22
N GLY A 442 25.14 27.36 -15.06
CA GLY A 442 25.80 26.35 -15.90
C GLY A 442 27.11 25.81 -15.33
N GLN A 443 27.76 26.55 -14.43
CA GLN A 443 29.10 26.22 -13.95
C GLN A 443 29.31 26.58 -12.48
N THR A 444 30.13 25.83 -11.78
CA THR A 444 30.57 26.15 -10.42
C THR A 444 31.36 27.44 -10.40
N GLY A 445 31.29 28.19 -9.31
CA GLY A 445 32.18 29.31 -9.06
C GLY A 445 33.62 28.83 -8.87
N PHE A 446 34.60 29.63 -9.29
CA PHE A 446 36.01 29.28 -9.15
C PHE A 446 36.53 29.68 -7.75
N ALA A 447 37.37 28.81 -7.22
CA ALA A 447 38.07 29.13 -5.98
C ALA A 447 39.09 30.23 -6.20
N SER A 448 39.39 31.01 -5.15
CA SER A 448 40.56 31.92 -5.18
C SER A 448 41.87 31.12 -5.21
N SER A 449 42.93 31.75 -5.72
CA SER A 449 44.26 31.14 -5.82
C SER A 449 45.35 32.16 -5.50
N GLY A 450 46.63 31.77 -5.53
CA GLY A 450 47.75 32.61 -5.18
C GLY A 450 48.00 32.67 -3.66
N THR A 451 48.97 33.47 -3.20
CA THR A 451 49.34 33.61 -1.78
C THR A 451 49.53 35.08 -1.39
N GLY A 452 49.11 35.43 -0.17
CA GLY A 452 49.28 36.77 0.40
C GLY A 452 48.75 37.88 -0.52
N ASN A 453 49.50 38.95 -0.68
CA ASN A 453 49.11 40.14 -1.46
C ASN A 453 49.01 39.92 -2.97
N ALA A 454 49.44 38.76 -3.49
CA ALA A 454 49.29 38.36 -4.89
C ALA A 454 48.08 37.39 -5.10
N GLY A 455 47.10 37.40 -4.19
CA GLY A 455 45.89 36.58 -4.30
C GLY A 455 45.09 36.91 -5.55
N ILE A 456 44.70 35.90 -6.27
CA ILE A 456 43.82 35.95 -7.47
C ILE A 456 42.42 35.54 -7.05
N ALA A 457 41.48 36.45 -7.19
CA ALA A 457 40.07 36.14 -6.88
C ALA A 457 39.48 35.13 -7.85
N GLY A 458 38.56 34.31 -7.34
CA GLY A 458 37.86 33.32 -8.14
C GLY A 458 36.81 33.96 -9.05
N ARG A 459 36.83 33.59 -10.33
CA ARG A 459 35.82 34.01 -11.32
C ARG A 459 34.43 33.44 -10.94
N GLY A 460 33.37 34.17 -11.26
CA GLY A 460 32.01 33.65 -11.20
C GLY A 460 31.79 32.52 -12.18
N GLY A 461 30.99 31.55 -11.79
CA GLY A 461 30.55 30.45 -12.70
C GLY A 461 29.67 30.98 -13.83
N ASP A 462 29.80 30.41 -15.02
CA ASP A 462 28.99 30.80 -16.17
C ASP A 462 27.54 30.37 -16.03
N GLY A 463 26.63 31.14 -16.63
CA GLY A 463 25.23 30.86 -16.75
C GLY A 463 24.92 29.81 -17.82
N LEU A 464 23.62 29.59 -18.07
CA LEU A 464 23.11 28.76 -19.11
C LEU A 464 22.52 29.57 -20.26
N SER A 465 22.71 29.09 -21.47
CA SER A 465 22.16 29.69 -22.68
C SER A 465 20.76 29.09 -22.98
N SER A 466 19.82 29.97 -23.37
CA SER A 466 18.49 29.58 -23.84
C SER A 466 18.12 30.36 -25.08
N SER A 467 17.52 29.70 -26.05
CA SER A 467 16.96 30.30 -27.27
C SER A 467 15.46 30.59 -27.19
N ILE A 468 14.86 30.56 -26.00
CA ILE A 468 13.41 30.78 -25.81
C ILE A 468 12.93 32.11 -26.41
N THR A 469 13.81 33.13 -26.47
CA THR A 469 13.54 34.45 -27.07
C THR A 469 13.79 34.53 -28.58
N GLY A 470 14.06 33.40 -29.24
CA GLY A 470 14.36 33.32 -30.67
C GLY A 470 15.85 33.33 -30.97
N THR A 471 16.68 33.94 -30.12
CA THR A 471 18.17 33.94 -30.18
C THR A 471 18.74 33.38 -28.90
N ALA A 472 19.94 32.81 -28.97
CA ALA A 472 20.61 32.27 -27.80
C ALA A 472 21.09 33.42 -26.87
N VAL A 473 20.59 33.43 -25.63
CA VAL A 473 20.98 34.42 -24.61
C VAL A 473 21.40 33.65 -23.34
N THR A 474 22.63 33.93 -22.90
CA THR A 474 23.16 33.38 -21.64
C THR A 474 22.68 34.18 -20.45
N ARG A 475 22.20 33.53 -19.39
CA ARG A 475 21.71 34.13 -18.15
C ARG A 475 22.14 33.33 -16.93
N GLY A 476 22.08 33.91 -15.77
CA GLY A 476 22.43 33.23 -14.52
C GLY A 476 23.92 33.06 -14.29
N GLY A 477 24.73 34.04 -14.61
CA GLY A 477 26.15 34.05 -14.27
C GLY A 477 26.39 34.42 -12.81
N GLY A 478 27.31 33.75 -12.13
CA GLY A 478 27.72 34.05 -10.76
C GLY A 478 28.62 35.31 -10.70
N GLY A 479 28.64 36.00 -9.55
CA GLY A 479 29.54 37.17 -9.32
C GLY A 479 30.99 36.76 -9.13
N GLY A 480 31.95 37.59 -9.58
CA GLY A 480 33.39 37.41 -9.31
C GLY A 480 33.75 37.74 -7.86
N GLY A 481 34.76 37.10 -7.32
CA GLY A 481 35.31 37.40 -5.99
C GLY A 481 36.12 38.67 -5.97
N GLY A 482 36.29 39.30 -4.80
CA GLY A 482 37.14 40.45 -4.55
C GLY A 482 38.56 40.06 -4.06
N ALA A 483 39.54 40.99 -4.17
CA ALA A 483 40.92 40.82 -3.70
C ALA A 483 41.41 41.96 -2.80
N TYR A 484 42.34 41.63 -1.89
CA TYR A 484 42.86 42.56 -0.86
C TYR A 484 43.74 43.68 -1.39
N SER A 485 44.68 43.43 -2.28
CA SER A 485 45.75 44.37 -2.56
C SER A 485 45.74 44.95 -3.98
N SER A 486 46.42 46.05 -4.17
CA SER A 486 46.61 46.67 -5.48
C SER A 486 47.35 45.79 -6.51
N ASN A 487 48.07 44.78 -6.03
CA ASN A 487 48.71 43.77 -6.89
C ASN A 487 47.84 42.53 -7.16
N GLY A 488 46.69 42.42 -6.47
CA GLY A 488 45.68 41.37 -6.72
C GLY A 488 44.76 41.78 -7.85
N THR A 489 44.14 40.82 -8.48
CA THR A 489 43.11 41.04 -9.53
C THR A 489 41.75 40.64 -9.02
N GLY A 490 40.80 41.55 -9.10
CA GLY A 490 39.38 41.22 -8.96
C GLY A 490 38.96 40.31 -10.09
N ALA A 491 38.07 39.36 -9.81
CA ALA A 491 37.68 38.37 -10.79
C ALA A 491 36.50 38.82 -11.65
N ALA A 492 36.51 38.44 -12.90
CA ALA A 492 35.35 38.62 -13.77
C ALA A 492 34.12 37.87 -13.21
N GLY A 493 32.95 38.44 -13.40
CA GLY A 493 31.69 37.71 -13.26
C GLY A 493 31.57 36.64 -14.31
N GLY A 494 30.74 35.63 -14.03
CA GLY A 494 30.37 34.60 -15.00
C GLY A 494 29.56 35.16 -16.17
N ALA A 495 29.74 34.59 -17.35
CA ALA A 495 28.90 34.91 -18.50
C ALA A 495 27.42 34.74 -18.17
N GLY A 496 26.59 35.68 -18.65
CA GLY A 496 25.16 35.65 -18.33
C GLY A 496 24.77 36.59 -17.17
N GLY A 497 25.54 37.67 -17.00
CA GLY A 497 25.15 38.81 -16.15
C GLY A 497 25.73 38.81 -14.76
N GLY A 498 26.74 38.02 -14.49
CA GLY A 498 27.48 38.09 -13.21
C GLY A 498 28.25 39.41 -13.09
N GLY A 499 28.20 40.10 -11.94
CA GLY A 499 28.98 41.32 -11.62
C GLY A 499 30.45 40.98 -11.43
N ALA A 500 31.37 41.81 -11.91
CA ALA A 500 32.81 41.64 -11.67
C ALA A 500 33.21 42.03 -10.26
N GLY A 501 34.01 41.21 -9.62
CA GLY A 501 34.70 41.58 -8.38
C GLY A 501 35.82 42.55 -8.62
N LYS A 502 36.21 43.29 -7.59
CA LYS A 502 37.26 44.34 -7.65
C LYS A 502 38.37 44.06 -6.64
N PHE A 503 39.45 44.78 -6.83
CA PHE A 503 40.61 44.74 -5.95
C PHE A 503 40.74 46.07 -5.23
N TRP A 504 41.49 46.07 -4.10
CA TRP A 504 41.81 47.25 -3.30
C TRP A 504 40.53 48.06 -3.00
N ASN A 505 40.52 49.36 -3.20
CA ASN A 505 39.38 50.24 -2.95
C ASN A 505 38.26 50.16 -4.01
N GLY A 506 38.16 49.08 -4.82
CA GLY A 506 37.17 48.94 -5.86
C GLY A 506 35.82 48.43 -5.34
N LEU A 507 34.72 49.04 -5.78
CA LEU A 507 33.36 48.60 -5.52
C LEU A 507 33.00 47.49 -6.48
N GLY A 508 32.44 46.36 -5.99
CA GLY A 508 31.99 45.26 -6.84
C GLY A 508 30.86 45.67 -7.77
N ASP A 509 30.88 45.18 -9.01
CA ASP A 509 29.82 45.48 -9.96
C ASP A 509 28.54 44.69 -9.58
N SER A 510 27.40 45.31 -9.75
CA SER A 510 26.12 44.61 -9.59
C SER A 510 25.91 43.59 -10.71
N GLY A 511 25.17 42.53 -10.42
CA GLY A 511 24.67 41.61 -11.40
C GLY A 511 23.71 42.32 -12.37
N THR A 512 23.74 41.93 -13.63
CA THR A 512 22.88 42.53 -14.68
C THR A 512 21.40 42.26 -14.38
N PRO A 513 20.55 43.30 -14.39
CA PRO A 513 19.09 43.10 -14.24
C PRO A 513 18.51 42.13 -15.26
N ASN A 514 17.46 41.37 -14.87
CA ASN A 514 16.74 40.42 -15.71
C ASN A 514 17.57 39.24 -16.22
N THR A 515 18.69 38.97 -15.54
CA THR A 515 19.53 37.81 -15.84
C THR A 515 19.65 36.85 -14.67
N GLY A 516 19.28 37.28 -13.45
CA GLY A 516 19.53 36.52 -12.23
C GLY A 516 21.03 36.46 -11.88
N GLY A 517 21.85 37.35 -12.40
CA GLY A 517 23.30 37.35 -12.16
C GLY A 517 23.65 37.69 -10.71
N GLY A 518 24.67 37.04 -10.14
CA GLY A 518 25.19 37.33 -8.82
C GLY A 518 26.00 38.65 -8.78
N GLY A 519 26.05 39.35 -7.65
CA GLY A 519 26.84 40.56 -7.45
C GLY A 519 28.32 40.26 -7.27
N GLY A 520 29.20 41.14 -7.76
CA GLY A 520 30.67 41.06 -7.63
C GLY A 520 31.19 41.52 -6.27
N GLY A 521 32.20 40.84 -5.75
CA GLY A 521 32.86 41.14 -4.46
C GLY A 521 33.63 42.44 -4.45
N THR A 522 33.83 43.04 -3.26
CA THR A 522 34.64 44.24 -3.04
C THR A 522 36.10 43.92 -2.81
N GLY A 523 36.96 44.89 -3.08
CA GLY A 523 38.32 44.94 -2.54
C GLY A 523 38.36 45.39 -1.09
N TRP A 524 39.58 45.52 -0.56
CA TRP A 524 39.82 45.96 0.82
C TRP A 524 39.31 47.37 1.08
N GLY A 525 38.77 47.62 2.29
CA GLY A 525 38.38 48.95 2.73
C GLY A 525 37.06 49.50 2.18
N GLN A 526 36.32 48.73 1.41
CA GLN A 526 35.05 49.14 0.83
C GLN A 526 33.88 48.37 1.41
N ASP A 527 32.80 49.10 1.66
CA ASP A 527 31.57 48.55 2.23
C ASP A 527 30.46 48.30 1.17
N ASN A 528 30.68 48.70 -0.08
CA ASN A 528 29.68 48.57 -1.16
C ASN A 528 30.03 47.42 -2.11
N ALA A 529 29.53 46.25 -1.81
CA ALA A 529 29.59 45.12 -2.72
C ALA A 529 28.48 45.22 -3.80
N GLY A 530 28.65 44.49 -4.87
CA GLY A 530 27.65 44.40 -5.93
C GLY A 530 26.33 43.78 -5.45
N ALA A 531 25.22 44.38 -5.79
CA ALA A 531 23.91 43.78 -5.65
C ALA A 531 23.73 42.62 -6.64
N GLY A 532 22.88 41.67 -6.34
CA GLY A 532 22.43 40.69 -7.32
C GLY A 532 21.54 41.35 -8.38
N GLY A 533 21.57 40.82 -9.60
CA GLY A 533 20.61 41.20 -10.67
C GLY A 533 19.23 40.58 -10.44
N SER A 534 18.19 41.29 -10.82
CA SER A 534 16.83 40.71 -10.80
C SER A 534 16.72 39.46 -11.67
N GLY A 535 15.80 38.59 -11.32
CA GLY A 535 15.37 37.45 -12.13
C GLY A 535 14.53 37.85 -13.36
N VAL A 536 14.05 36.87 -14.06
CA VAL A 536 13.17 37.03 -15.22
C VAL A 536 12.25 35.81 -15.35
N VAL A 537 11.03 36.00 -15.80
CA VAL A 537 10.13 34.90 -16.23
C VAL A 537 9.80 35.11 -17.69
N ILE A 538 10.01 34.10 -18.53
CA ILE A 538 9.73 34.15 -19.96
C ILE A 538 8.82 32.98 -20.31
N LEU A 539 7.71 33.30 -20.99
CA LEU A 539 6.72 32.32 -21.47
C LEU A 539 6.64 32.40 -22.97
N LYS A 540 6.81 31.26 -23.67
CA LYS A 540 6.64 31.14 -25.13
C LYS A 540 5.46 30.24 -25.41
N TYR A 541 4.50 30.71 -26.19
CA TYR A 541 3.23 30.05 -26.48
C TYR A 541 2.78 30.30 -27.92
N PRO A 542 1.89 29.44 -28.52
CA PRO A 542 1.45 29.58 -29.89
C PRO A 542 0.79 30.94 -30.13
N ALA A 543 1.12 31.58 -31.27
CA ALA A 543 0.69 32.96 -31.58
C ALA A 543 -0.84 33.12 -31.73
N ALA A 544 -1.55 32.02 -31.98
CA ALA A 544 -3.02 32.01 -32.04
C ALA A 544 -3.68 32.32 -30.70
N ASN A 545 -2.98 32.17 -29.58
CA ASN A 545 -3.50 32.37 -28.24
C ASN A 545 -3.18 33.78 -27.73
N THR A 546 -3.95 34.22 -26.74
CA THR A 546 -3.73 35.48 -26.06
C THR A 546 -3.40 35.26 -24.59
N ILE A 547 -2.61 36.17 -24.02
CA ILE A 547 -2.31 36.20 -22.58
C ILE A 547 -2.90 37.48 -22.00
N THR A 548 -3.71 37.32 -20.97
CA THR A 548 -4.14 38.46 -20.13
C THR A 548 -3.14 38.55 -18.97
N VAL A 549 -2.57 39.73 -18.79
CA VAL A 549 -1.61 40.02 -17.71
C VAL A 549 -2.30 40.87 -16.66
N GLY A 550 -2.35 40.34 -15.43
CA GLY A 550 -2.92 41.07 -14.30
C GLY A 550 -2.03 42.23 -13.84
N ALA A 551 -2.61 43.10 -13.03
CA ALA A 551 -1.88 44.23 -12.45
C ALA A 551 -0.68 43.78 -11.61
N GLY A 552 0.32 44.65 -11.48
CA GLY A 552 1.51 44.43 -10.67
C GLY A 552 2.68 43.77 -11.41
N LEU A 553 2.50 43.37 -12.68
CA LEU A 553 3.56 42.80 -13.50
C LEU A 553 4.06 43.80 -14.57
N THR A 554 5.38 43.90 -14.68
CA THR A 554 6.02 44.60 -15.81
C THR A 554 6.45 43.59 -16.85
N SER A 555 5.96 43.71 -18.07
CA SER A 555 6.26 42.72 -19.13
C SER A 555 6.27 43.35 -20.53
N SER A 556 6.91 42.68 -21.48
CA SER A 556 6.86 42.95 -22.91
C SER A 556 6.52 41.67 -23.68
N GLU A 557 5.98 41.84 -24.89
CA GLU A 557 5.67 40.72 -25.79
C GLU A 557 6.32 40.91 -27.14
N THR A 558 6.86 39.85 -27.69
CA THR A 558 7.36 39.79 -29.08
C THR A 558 6.78 38.56 -29.77
N THR A 559 6.77 38.56 -31.10
CA THR A 559 6.30 37.43 -31.91
C THR A 559 7.41 36.95 -32.83
N SER A 560 7.66 35.65 -32.85
CA SER A 560 8.69 35.03 -33.69
C SER A 560 8.31 33.58 -34.00
N GLY A 561 8.48 33.16 -35.26
CA GLY A 561 8.35 31.75 -35.69
C GLY A 561 6.99 31.10 -35.35
N GLY A 562 5.87 31.87 -35.38
CA GLY A 562 4.54 31.34 -35.03
C GLY A 562 4.26 31.27 -33.53
N PHE A 563 5.12 31.88 -32.72
CA PHE A 563 4.98 31.94 -31.26
C PHE A 563 4.97 33.39 -30.77
N LYS A 564 4.26 33.65 -29.69
CA LYS A 564 4.40 34.84 -28.85
C LYS A 564 5.32 34.52 -27.68
N ILE A 565 6.15 35.50 -27.32
CA ILE A 565 7.13 35.41 -26.26
C ILE A 565 6.87 36.56 -25.30
N ARG A 566 6.36 36.25 -24.11
CA ARG A 566 6.10 37.23 -23.05
C ARG A 566 7.24 37.18 -22.03
N THR A 567 7.91 38.30 -21.85
CA THR A 567 9.01 38.47 -20.89
C THR A 567 8.53 39.34 -19.73
N PHE A 568 8.55 38.82 -18.52
CA PHE A 568 8.24 39.52 -17.27
C PHE A 568 9.56 39.90 -16.59
N THR A 569 9.73 41.19 -16.32
CA THR A 569 10.98 41.77 -15.79
C THR A 569 10.87 42.28 -14.35
N ALA A 570 9.65 42.46 -13.83
CA ALA A 570 9.41 42.86 -12.44
C ALA A 570 7.99 42.53 -11.99
N GLY A 571 7.81 42.46 -10.68
CA GLY A 571 6.53 42.44 -10.01
C GLY A 571 5.99 41.05 -9.67
N THR A 572 4.79 41.07 -9.11
CA THR A 572 3.98 39.87 -8.79
C THR A 572 2.55 40.12 -9.25
N GLY A 573 1.95 39.15 -9.89
CA GLY A 573 0.58 39.19 -10.39
C GLY A 573 0.15 37.85 -10.94
N THR A 574 -0.96 37.85 -11.69
CA THR A 574 -1.47 36.63 -12.34
C THR A 574 -1.48 36.80 -13.84
N VAL A 575 -1.39 35.69 -14.55
CA VAL A 575 -1.63 35.62 -16.00
C VAL A 575 -2.66 34.54 -16.29
N SER A 576 -3.43 34.71 -17.35
CA SER A 576 -4.31 33.68 -17.88
C SER A 576 -4.23 33.64 -19.39
N PHE A 577 -4.47 32.49 -19.98
CA PHE A 577 -4.43 32.26 -21.43
C PHE A 577 -5.84 32.03 -21.97
N ALA A 578 -6.11 32.55 -23.18
CA ALA A 578 -7.37 32.36 -23.91
C ALA A 578 -7.09 32.02 -25.39
#